data_d7e5309bee12d01c070e42900fc1fc41
#
_entry.id   d7e5309bee12d01c070e42900fc1fc41
#
_cell.length_a   1.000
_cell.length_b   1.000
_cell.length_c   1.000
_cell.angle_alpha   90.00
_cell.angle_beta   90.00
_cell.angle_gamma   90.00
#
_symmetry.space_group_name_H-M   'P 1'
#
loop_
_entity.id
_entity.type
_entity.pdbx_description
1 polymer ?
#
loop_
_entity_poly.entity_id
_entity_poly.type
_entity_poly.pdbx_seq_one_letter_code
_entity_poly.pdbx_strand_id
1 'polypeptide(L)'
;MVIGTYISIITLNVSGLNVPTKRHRLAEWIQKQDPYICGLQETHFRPRDTYRLKVRGWKKIFHANGNQKKAGVAILISDKIDCKIKNVTRDKEGHYIMIKGSI
;
A
#
# COMPACT_ATOMS: atom_id res chain seq x y z
N MET A 1 22.16 -6.95 26.33
CA MET A 1 22.01 -5.94 25.27
C MET A 1 20.65 -6.12 24.60
N VAL A 2 19.90 -5.08 24.52
CA VAL A 2 18.60 -5.12 23.83
C VAL A 2 18.81 -4.70 22.39
N ILE A 3 18.45 -5.56 21.45
CA ILE A 3 18.48 -5.24 20.03
C ILE A 3 17.08 -4.80 19.64
N GLY A 4 16.92 -3.52 19.34
CA GLY A 4 15.66 -3.00 18.86
C GLY A 4 15.43 -3.39 17.41
N THR A 5 14.19 -3.68 17.06
CA THR A 5 13.77 -3.86 15.69
C THR A 5 13.13 -2.58 15.19
N TYR A 6 13.65 -2.02 14.12
CA TYR A 6 13.10 -0.81 13.52
C TYR A 6 12.23 -1.18 12.33
N ILE A 7 11.04 -0.60 12.30
CA ILE A 7 10.12 -0.76 11.16
C ILE A 7 9.97 0.61 10.52
N SER A 8 10.33 0.73 9.26
CA SER A 8 10.11 1.94 8.49
C SER A 8 8.71 1.95 7.89
N ILE A 9 8.00 3.05 8.09
CA ILE A 9 6.66 3.25 7.54
C ILE A 9 6.67 4.55 6.77
N ILE A 10 6.21 4.49 5.51
CA ILE A 10 6.07 5.68 4.65
C ILE A 10 4.60 5.81 4.27
N THR A 11 4.08 7.02 4.32
CA THR A 11 2.76 7.35 3.78
C THR A 11 2.91 8.40 2.70
N LEU A 12 2.13 8.29 1.64
CA LEU A 12 2.26 9.13 0.47
C LEU A 12 0.89 9.35 -0.19
N ASN A 13 0.59 10.62 -0.52
CA ASN A 13 -0.54 10.94 -1.39
C ASN A 13 -0.06 10.85 -2.84
N VAL A 14 -0.64 9.94 -3.61
CA VAL A 14 -0.18 9.66 -4.97
C VAL A 14 -1.03 10.34 -6.04
N SER A 15 -2.14 10.96 -5.67
CA SER A 15 -3.01 11.71 -6.60
C SER A 15 -3.34 10.94 -7.88
N GLY A 16 -3.71 9.68 -7.70
CA GLY A 16 -4.11 8.79 -8.81
C GLY A 16 -2.97 7.97 -9.38
N LEU A 17 -3.25 6.70 -9.65
CA LEU A 17 -2.28 5.73 -10.17
C LEU A 17 -2.77 5.02 -11.45
N ASN A 18 -3.74 5.62 -12.15
CA ASN A 18 -4.29 4.98 -13.35
C ASN A 18 -3.35 5.07 -14.55
N VAL A 19 -2.41 6.03 -14.53
CA VAL A 19 -1.43 6.19 -15.60
C VAL A 19 -0.25 5.23 -15.38
N PRO A 20 0.09 4.37 -16.34
CA PRO A 20 1.16 3.37 -16.19
C PRO A 20 2.52 3.96 -15.80
N THR A 21 2.92 5.07 -16.43
CA THR A 21 4.20 5.73 -16.14
C THR A 21 4.30 6.11 -14.66
N LYS A 22 3.21 6.61 -14.09
CA LYS A 22 3.18 7.02 -12.69
C LYS A 22 3.31 5.82 -11.75
N ARG A 23 2.68 4.70 -12.09
CA ARG A 23 2.83 3.46 -11.31
C ARG A 23 4.27 2.96 -11.34
N HIS A 24 4.92 3.00 -12.50
CA HIS A 24 6.32 2.58 -12.64
C HIS A 24 7.26 3.46 -11.82
N ARG A 25 7.07 4.77 -11.86
CA ARG A 25 7.89 5.70 -11.06
C ARG A 25 7.70 5.47 -9.57
N LEU A 26 6.47 5.23 -9.15
CA LEU A 26 6.16 4.94 -7.76
C LEU A 26 6.84 3.63 -7.32
N ALA A 27 6.74 2.59 -8.14
CA ALA A 27 7.37 1.30 -7.84
C ALA A 27 8.91 1.44 -7.69
N GLU A 28 9.55 2.16 -8.58
CA GLU A 28 10.99 2.43 -8.48
C GLU A 28 11.34 3.20 -7.21
N TRP A 29 10.52 4.21 -6.87
CA TRP A 29 10.73 5.00 -5.66
C TRP A 29 10.58 4.17 -4.40
N ILE A 30 9.55 3.32 -4.32
CA ILE A 30 9.33 2.42 -3.18
C ILE A 30 10.51 1.45 -3.03
N GLN A 31 10.98 0.87 -4.13
CA GLN A 31 12.13 -0.01 -4.12
C GLN A 31 13.39 0.70 -3.61
N LYS A 32 13.60 1.94 -4.03
CA LYS A 32 14.74 2.76 -3.59
C LYS A 32 14.67 3.11 -2.12
N GLN A 33 13.50 3.50 -1.62
CA GLN A 33 13.32 3.83 -0.21
C GLN A 33 13.29 2.59 0.69
N ASP A 34 12.90 1.46 0.13
CA ASP A 34 12.86 0.16 0.80
C ASP A 34 12.13 0.18 2.14
N PRO A 35 10.89 0.72 2.22
CA PRO A 35 10.14 0.72 3.46
C PRO A 35 9.62 -0.66 3.80
N TYR A 36 9.44 -0.95 5.08
CA TYR A 36 8.75 -2.15 5.49
C TYR A 36 7.25 -2.07 5.19
N ILE A 37 6.65 -0.91 5.41
CA ILE A 37 5.23 -0.67 5.15
C ILE A 37 5.10 0.64 4.39
N CYS A 38 4.30 0.62 3.33
CA CYS A 38 4.02 1.81 2.53
C CYS A 38 2.51 2.01 2.44
N GLY A 39 2.03 3.15 2.92
CA GLY A 39 0.63 3.55 2.80
C GLY A 39 0.47 4.56 1.67
N LEU A 40 -0.47 4.30 0.77
CA LEU A 40 -0.79 5.18 -0.35
C LEU A 40 -2.17 5.77 -0.17
N GLN A 41 -2.31 7.05 -0.40
CA GLN A 41 -3.57 7.78 -0.34
C GLN A 41 -3.93 8.30 -1.71
N GLU A 42 -5.24 8.40 -1.99
CA GLU A 42 -5.78 8.87 -3.26
C GLU A 42 -5.26 8.09 -4.45
N THR A 43 -5.39 6.75 -4.38
CA THR A 43 -4.95 5.89 -5.48
C THR A 43 -5.82 6.04 -6.72
N HIS A 44 -7.08 6.42 -6.57
CA HIS A 44 -8.07 6.65 -7.63
C HIS A 44 -8.33 5.44 -8.51
N PHE A 45 -7.96 4.24 -8.08
CA PHE A 45 -8.20 3.04 -8.86
C PHE A 45 -9.68 2.74 -9.00
N ARG A 46 -10.09 2.41 -10.20
CA ARG A 46 -11.33 1.68 -10.41
C ARG A 46 -11.14 0.26 -9.88
N PRO A 47 -12.17 -0.39 -9.31
CA PRO A 47 -12.00 -1.75 -8.77
C PRO A 47 -11.35 -2.73 -9.74
N ARG A 48 -11.67 -2.63 -11.03
CA ARG A 48 -11.10 -3.49 -12.07
C ARG A 48 -9.62 -3.24 -12.37
N ASP A 49 -9.05 -2.12 -11.92
CA ASP A 49 -7.68 -1.73 -12.22
C ASP A 49 -6.73 -1.89 -11.04
N THR A 50 -7.21 -2.32 -9.88
CA THR A 50 -6.38 -2.46 -8.67
C THR A 50 -5.22 -3.44 -8.85
N TYR A 51 -5.42 -4.51 -9.61
CA TYR A 51 -4.38 -5.50 -9.87
C TYR A 51 -3.16 -4.94 -10.60
N ARG A 52 -3.29 -3.76 -11.20
CA ARG A 52 -2.20 -3.12 -11.96
C ARG A 52 -1.10 -2.58 -11.08
N LEU A 53 -1.38 -2.33 -9.80
CA LEU A 53 -0.33 -1.90 -8.87
C LEU A 53 0.45 -3.11 -8.40
N LYS A 54 1.67 -3.23 -8.89
CA LYS A 54 2.61 -4.29 -8.50
C LYS A 54 3.96 -3.66 -8.22
N VAL A 55 4.53 -4.00 -7.08
CA VAL A 55 5.85 -3.54 -6.69
C VAL A 55 6.67 -4.76 -6.27
N ARG A 56 7.74 -5.03 -6.99
CA ARG A 56 8.62 -6.16 -6.70
C ARG A 56 9.22 -6.00 -5.30
N GLY A 57 9.01 -7.01 -4.44
CA GLY A 57 9.43 -6.97 -3.05
C GLY A 57 8.31 -6.62 -2.07
N TRP A 58 7.13 -6.26 -2.57
CA TRP A 58 5.93 -5.94 -1.77
C TRP A 58 4.74 -6.71 -2.34
N LYS A 59 4.70 -8.03 -2.10
CA LYS A 59 3.63 -8.88 -2.63
C LYS A 59 2.31 -8.70 -1.91
N LYS A 60 2.35 -8.36 -0.62
CA LYS A 60 1.13 -8.13 0.15
C LYS A 60 0.67 -6.70 -0.07
N ILE A 61 -0.36 -6.53 -0.89
CA ILE A 61 -0.96 -5.23 -1.19
C ILE A 61 -2.45 -5.31 -0.87
N PHE A 62 -2.90 -4.40 -0.02
CA PHE A 62 -4.29 -4.31 0.40
C PHE A 62 -4.88 -3.00 -0.09
N HIS A 63 -6.06 -3.07 -0.69
CA HIS A 63 -6.74 -1.90 -1.26
C HIS A 63 -8.09 -1.67 -0.60
N ALA A 64 -8.45 -0.41 -0.46
CA ALA A 64 -9.82 0.02 -0.21
C ALA A 64 -10.15 1.11 -1.23
N ASN A 65 -11.00 0.76 -2.20
CA ASN A 65 -11.39 1.67 -3.27
C ASN A 65 -12.75 2.28 -2.97
N GLY A 66 -12.87 3.58 -3.18
CA GLY A 66 -14.14 4.25 -3.08
C GLY A 66 -14.88 4.31 -4.41
N ASN A 67 -16.15 4.70 -4.34
CA ASN A 67 -16.97 4.95 -5.53
C ASN A 67 -16.64 6.29 -6.18
N GLN A 68 -15.91 7.15 -5.50
CA GLN A 68 -15.53 8.47 -5.99
C GLN A 68 -14.16 8.42 -6.67
N LYS A 69 -14.02 9.22 -7.73
CA LYS A 69 -12.80 9.24 -8.54
C LYS A 69 -11.53 9.64 -7.78
N LYS A 70 -11.66 10.32 -6.64
CA LYS A 70 -10.52 10.83 -5.86
C LYS A 70 -10.26 10.08 -4.56
N ALA A 71 -10.95 8.96 -4.37
CA ALA A 71 -10.75 8.14 -3.19
C ALA A 71 -9.79 6.97 -3.47
N GLY A 72 -9.59 6.16 -2.47
CA GLY A 72 -8.78 4.96 -2.57
C GLY A 72 -7.53 5.03 -1.72
N VAL A 73 -7.30 3.98 -0.96
CA VAL A 73 -6.08 3.81 -0.17
C VAL A 73 -5.50 2.43 -0.44
N ALA A 74 -4.21 2.30 -0.26
CA ALA A 74 -3.54 1.01 -0.37
C ALA A 74 -2.46 0.90 0.69
N ILE A 75 -2.22 -0.32 1.16
CA ILE A 75 -1.11 -0.62 2.06
C ILE A 75 -0.29 -1.73 1.43
N LEU A 76 1.00 -1.48 1.29
CA LEU A 76 1.97 -2.43 0.77
C LEU A 76 2.88 -2.86 1.92
N ILE A 77 3.05 -4.17 2.07
CA ILE A 77 3.90 -4.74 3.12
C ILE A 77 5.08 -5.45 2.45
N SER A 78 6.29 -5.11 2.88
CA SER A 78 7.51 -5.70 2.35
C SER A 78 7.56 -7.21 2.59
N ASP A 79 8.09 -7.94 1.62
CA ASP A 79 8.33 -9.38 1.73
C ASP A 79 9.37 -9.72 2.81
N LYS A 80 10.14 -8.72 3.26
CA LYS A 80 11.12 -8.88 4.34
C LYS A 80 10.49 -9.07 5.72
N ILE A 81 9.20 -8.73 5.85
CA ILE A 81 8.46 -8.92 7.09
C ILE A 81 7.57 -10.14 6.96
N ASP A 82 7.72 -11.09 7.88
CA ASP A 82 6.79 -12.21 8.00
C ASP A 82 5.60 -11.75 8.84
N CYS A 83 4.70 -11.04 8.21
CA CYS A 83 3.51 -10.49 8.86
C CYS A 83 2.33 -11.44 8.69
N LYS A 84 1.79 -11.90 9.80
CA LYS A 84 0.59 -12.74 9.81
C LYS A 84 -0.64 -11.85 9.93
N ILE A 85 -1.41 -11.78 8.87
CA ILE A 85 -2.59 -10.94 8.82
C ILE A 85 -3.76 -11.65 9.51
N LYS A 86 -4.33 -11.01 10.52
CA LYS A 86 -5.51 -11.53 11.24
C LYS A 86 -6.81 -10.95 10.73
N ASN A 87 -6.82 -9.68 10.40
CA ASN A 87 -8.04 -8.98 9.99
C ASN A 87 -7.70 -7.80 9.11
N VAL A 88 -8.55 -7.56 8.10
CA VAL A 88 -8.48 -6.40 7.23
C VAL A 88 -9.85 -5.74 7.21
N THR A 89 -9.90 -4.48 7.61
CA THR A 89 -11.12 -3.67 7.57
C THR A 89 -10.96 -2.61 6.49
N ARG A 90 -11.90 -2.57 5.55
CA ARG A 90 -11.90 -1.64 4.43
C ARG A 90 -13.08 -0.69 4.51
N ASP A 91 -12.81 0.60 4.36
CA ASP A 91 -13.87 1.59 4.22
C ASP A 91 -14.50 1.50 2.83
N LYS A 92 -15.82 1.49 2.77
CA LYS A 92 -16.56 1.41 1.50
C LYS A 92 -16.33 2.64 0.60
N GLU A 93 -16.02 3.78 1.21
CA GLU A 93 -15.77 5.02 0.48
C GLU A 93 -14.30 5.19 0.11
N GLY A 94 -13.43 4.26 0.52
CA GLY A 94 -12.02 4.29 0.17
C GLY A 94 -11.19 5.33 0.92
N HIS A 95 -11.62 5.73 2.12
CA HIS A 95 -10.88 6.73 2.91
C HIS A 95 -9.86 6.10 3.84
N TYR A 96 -10.08 4.85 4.27
CA TYR A 96 -9.13 4.18 5.15
C TYR A 96 -9.15 2.67 4.94
N ILE A 97 -8.07 2.07 5.39
CA ILE A 97 -7.93 0.62 5.52
C ILE A 97 -7.18 0.35 6.83
N MET A 98 -7.62 -0.65 7.57
CA MET A 98 -6.97 -1.05 8.81
C MET A 98 -6.60 -2.52 8.73
N ILE A 99 -5.35 -2.82 9.05
CA ILE A 99 -4.84 -4.18 9.06
C ILE A 99 -4.39 -4.53 10.46
N LYS A 100 -4.92 -5.62 11.01
CA LYS A 100 -4.42 -6.22 12.23
C LYS A 100 -3.62 -7.46 11.90
N GLY A 101 -2.45 -7.55 12.50
CA GLY A 101 -1.59 -8.70 12.29
C GLY A 101 -0.51 -8.77 13.35
N SER A 102 0.34 -9.77 13.23
CA SER A 102 1.50 -9.94 14.10
C SER A 102 2.73 -10.27 13.27
N ILE A 103 3.85 -9.91 13.80
CA ILE A 103 5.16 -10.21 13.21
C ILE A 103 5.76 -11.41 13.89
#